data_5b444758a97af39fcb850f618b57d59a
#
_entry.id   5b444758a97af39fcb850f618b57d59a
#
_cell.length_a   1.000
_cell.length_b   1.000
_cell.length_c   1.000
_cell.angle_alpha   90.00
_cell.angle_beta   90.00
_cell.angle_gamma   90.00
#
_symmetry.space_group_name_H-M   'P 1'
#
loop_
_entity.id
_entity.type
_entity.pdbx_description
1 polymer ?
#
loop_
_entity_poly.entity_id
_entity_poly.type
_entity_poly.pdbx_seq_one_letter_code
_entity_poly.pdbx_strand_id
1 'polypeptide(L)'
;RMKEEPLPDTPLGRAGVDPVMIERFRKFTHLMEKYGLKLIVGIVTGWMSGRMHKPHAFQGLNVLSDPFAIRWEVRFVRAFVRELRNEPAIVAWDLGNECNCMAVKTSHEMWNWSNAISSAIRLEDSSRPIVSGMHGLKLEDEHNCSAMLADQAETTDVLCTHPYQRFTAHCLIDPVNTLRNAFHAAVETRLYEEVGGVPAFVEEAGSLGPAYSSETVAAHYLG
;
A
#
# COMPACT_ATOMS: atom_id res chain seq x y z
N ARG A 1 -11.46 7.15 9.24
CA ARG A 1 -11.29 8.39 10.01
C ARG A 1 -10.82 7.99 11.39
N MET A 2 -9.59 8.28 11.76
CA MET A 2 -9.22 8.21 13.17
C MET A 2 -10.03 9.29 13.88
N LYS A 3 -10.79 8.88 14.87
CA LYS A 3 -11.55 9.83 15.69
C LYS A 3 -10.58 10.60 16.57
N GLU A 4 -10.78 11.89 16.71
CA GLU A 4 -10.09 12.75 17.67
C GLU A 4 -10.53 12.46 19.12
N GLU A 5 -11.49 11.57 19.32
CA GLU A 5 -12.00 11.15 20.61
C GLU A 5 -11.13 10.01 21.18
N PRO A 6 -10.93 9.95 22.49
CA PRO A 6 -10.23 8.86 23.14
C PRO A 6 -10.91 7.53 22.80
N LEU A 7 -10.11 6.55 22.39
CA LEU A 7 -10.59 5.20 22.20
C LEU A 7 -10.93 4.55 23.56
N PRO A 8 -11.88 3.60 23.61
CA PRO A 8 -12.24 2.95 24.86
C PRO A 8 -11.05 2.22 25.48
N ASP A 9 -10.98 2.15 26.81
CA ASP A 9 -9.92 1.45 27.54
C ASP A 9 -10.09 -0.07 27.43
N THR A 10 -9.88 -0.58 26.25
CA THR A 10 -9.89 -2.00 25.88
C THR A 10 -8.53 -2.38 25.28
N PRO A 11 -8.17 -3.66 25.17
CA PRO A 11 -6.94 -4.08 24.48
C PRO A 11 -6.83 -3.51 23.06
N LEU A 12 -7.94 -3.45 22.32
CA LEU A 12 -8.01 -2.85 20.99
C LEU A 12 -7.80 -1.34 21.02
N GLY A 13 -8.52 -0.63 21.87
CA GLY A 13 -8.38 0.82 22.01
C GLY A 13 -6.97 1.23 22.43
N ARG A 14 -6.33 0.45 23.32
CA ARG A 14 -4.92 0.64 23.71
C ARG A 14 -3.93 0.36 22.58
N ALA A 15 -4.33 -0.33 21.54
CA ALA A 15 -3.55 -0.54 20.31
C ALA A 15 -3.88 0.48 19.21
N GLY A 16 -4.73 1.45 19.48
CA GLY A 16 -5.16 2.45 18.48
C GLY A 16 -6.27 1.98 17.54
N VAL A 17 -6.94 0.87 17.87
CA VAL A 17 -8.01 0.29 17.04
C VAL A 17 -9.37 0.57 17.66
N ASP A 18 -10.27 1.17 16.87
CA ASP A 18 -11.67 1.36 17.29
C ASP A 18 -12.45 0.04 17.16
N PRO A 19 -12.96 -0.55 18.26
CA PRO A 19 -13.75 -1.79 18.21
C PRO A 19 -15.00 -1.68 17.33
N VAL A 20 -15.61 -0.51 17.26
CA VAL A 20 -16.79 -0.27 16.41
C VAL A 20 -16.44 -0.39 14.94
N MET A 21 -15.24 0.07 14.55
CA MET A 21 -14.76 -0.05 13.17
C MET A 21 -14.43 -1.50 12.81
N ILE A 22 -13.88 -2.29 13.74
CA ILE A 22 -13.68 -3.73 13.53
C ILE A 22 -15.01 -4.43 13.25
N GLU A 23 -16.03 -4.19 14.05
CA GLU A 23 -17.35 -4.79 13.85
C GLU A 23 -18.01 -4.37 12.51
N ARG A 24 -17.84 -3.12 12.12
CA ARG A 24 -18.29 -2.64 10.81
C ARG A 24 -17.53 -3.31 9.68
N PHE A 25 -16.24 -3.49 9.83
CA PHE A 25 -15.41 -4.16 8.83
C PHE A 25 -15.76 -5.64 8.71
N ARG A 26 -16.02 -6.36 9.83
CA ARG A 26 -16.54 -7.74 9.79
C ARG A 26 -17.86 -7.85 9.02
N LYS A 27 -18.79 -6.93 9.25
CA LYS A 27 -20.03 -6.90 8.45
C LYS A 27 -19.77 -6.71 6.97
N PHE A 28 -18.76 -5.91 6.63
CA PHE A 28 -18.36 -5.71 5.25
C PHE A 28 -17.70 -6.98 4.67
N THR A 29 -16.81 -7.66 5.39
CA THR A 29 -16.19 -8.91 4.92
C THR A 29 -17.22 -10.01 4.70
N HIS A 30 -18.21 -10.17 5.60
CA HIS A 30 -19.32 -11.11 5.41
C HIS A 30 -20.19 -10.76 4.19
N LEU A 31 -20.36 -9.47 3.90
CA LEU A 31 -21.07 -9.06 2.69
C LEU A 31 -20.27 -9.42 1.43
N MET A 32 -18.96 -9.22 1.44
CA MET A 32 -18.07 -9.62 0.34
C MET A 32 -18.12 -11.13 0.12
N GLU A 33 -18.02 -11.91 1.18
CA GLU A 33 -18.13 -13.38 1.13
C GLU A 33 -19.47 -13.80 0.51
N LYS A 34 -20.59 -13.21 0.96
CA LYS A 34 -21.93 -13.49 0.42
C LYS A 34 -22.03 -13.29 -1.09
N TYR A 35 -21.31 -12.30 -1.63
CA TYR A 35 -21.31 -12.02 -3.08
C TYR A 35 -20.13 -12.66 -3.82
N GLY A 36 -19.36 -13.54 -3.20
CA GLY A 36 -18.20 -14.20 -3.79
C GLY A 36 -17.02 -13.28 -4.09
N LEU A 37 -16.98 -12.10 -3.48
CA LEU A 37 -15.91 -11.12 -3.65
C LEU A 37 -14.76 -11.39 -2.68
N LYS A 38 -13.56 -11.07 -3.09
CA LYS A 38 -12.34 -11.18 -2.30
C LYS A 38 -11.77 -9.79 -2.00
N LEU A 39 -11.04 -9.69 -0.90
CA LEU A 39 -10.47 -8.44 -0.42
C LEU A 39 -8.95 -8.57 -0.29
N ILE A 40 -8.24 -7.61 -0.85
CA ILE A 40 -6.88 -7.24 -0.46
C ILE A 40 -7.03 -6.04 0.47
N VAL A 41 -6.47 -6.10 1.66
CA VAL A 41 -6.73 -5.10 2.71
C VAL A 41 -5.50 -4.26 2.98
N GLY A 42 -5.49 -3.03 2.46
CA GLY A 42 -4.47 -2.02 2.75
C GLY A 42 -4.63 -1.48 4.18
N ILE A 43 -3.59 -1.64 5.00
CA ILE A 43 -3.67 -1.38 6.44
C ILE A 43 -3.23 0.05 6.79
N VAL A 44 -2.03 0.47 6.34
CA VAL A 44 -1.49 1.81 6.64
C VAL A 44 -1.76 2.75 5.48
N THR A 45 -2.93 3.36 5.46
CA THR A 45 -3.38 4.24 4.36
C THR A 45 -3.21 5.72 4.72
N GLY A 46 -1.96 6.14 4.95
CA GLY A 46 -1.64 7.53 5.29
C GLY A 46 -1.71 8.48 4.09
N TRP A 47 -1.26 8.04 2.93
CA TRP A 47 -1.30 8.80 1.70
C TRP A 47 -2.51 8.40 0.85
N MET A 48 -3.25 9.38 0.35
CA MET A 48 -4.40 9.14 -0.51
C MET A 48 -4.59 10.30 -1.49
N SER A 49 -4.50 10.02 -2.79
CA SER A 49 -4.76 11.00 -3.87
C SER A 49 -4.05 12.34 -3.67
N GLY A 50 -2.75 12.31 -3.41
CA GLY A 50 -1.93 13.51 -3.22
C GLY A 50 -2.09 14.21 -1.87
N ARG A 51 -2.73 13.57 -0.90
CA ARG A 51 -2.94 14.13 0.44
C ARG A 51 -2.45 13.17 1.52
N MET A 52 -1.76 13.72 2.51
CA MET A 52 -1.33 12.97 3.69
C MET A 52 -2.37 13.09 4.82
N HIS A 53 -2.83 11.95 5.30
CA HIS A 53 -3.76 11.81 6.42
C HIS A 53 -3.04 11.12 7.58
N LYS A 54 -2.56 11.90 8.54
CA LYS A 54 -1.93 11.39 9.76
C LYS A 54 -2.88 11.47 10.95
N PRO A 55 -2.80 10.53 11.90
CA PRO A 55 -3.39 10.73 13.22
C PRO A 55 -2.86 12.00 13.87
N HIS A 56 -3.70 12.65 14.66
CA HIS A 56 -3.28 13.85 15.39
C HIS A 56 -2.03 13.59 16.26
N ALA A 57 -1.95 12.41 16.87
CA ALA A 57 -0.80 11.99 17.68
C ALA A 57 0.53 11.88 16.90
N PHE A 58 0.48 11.83 15.56
CA PHE A 58 1.67 11.75 14.69
C PHE A 58 2.00 13.08 14.02
N GLN A 59 1.31 14.18 14.37
CA GLN A 59 1.66 15.49 13.84
C GLN A 59 3.09 15.85 14.23
N GLY A 60 3.86 16.34 13.25
CA GLY A 60 5.29 16.64 13.43
C GLY A 60 6.24 15.44 13.35
N LEU A 61 5.73 14.19 13.37
CA LEU A 61 6.55 13.00 13.25
C LEU A 61 6.69 12.55 11.78
N ASN A 62 7.81 11.93 11.47
CA ASN A 62 7.99 11.19 10.22
C ASN A 62 7.48 9.76 10.45
N VAL A 63 6.37 9.40 9.79
CA VAL A 63 5.70 8.12 9.98
C VAL A 63 6.51 6.92 9.47
N LEU A 64 7.49 7.13 8.58
CA LEU A 64 8.33 6.07 8.04
C LEU A 64 9.62 5.84 8.83
N SER A 65 10.04 6.77 9.69
CA SER A 65 11.34 6.67 10.37
C SER A 65 11.31 7.00 11.87
N ASP A 66 10.28 7.69 12.36
CA ASP A 66 10.19 8.00 13.78
C ASP A 66 9.87 6.73 14.61
N PRO A 67 10.71 6.34 15.58
CA PRO A 67 10.52 5.10 16.35
C PRO A 67 9.22 5.06 17.15
N PHE A 68 8.70 6.22 17.58
CA PHE A 68 7.42 6.29 18.27
C PHE A 68 6.26 6.01 17.31
N ALA A 69 6.30 6.60 16.10
CA ALA A 69 5.28 6.36 15.09
C ALA A 69 5.26 4.87 14.68
N ILE A 70 6.42 4.31 14.28
CA ILE A 70 6.56 2.90 13.89
C ILE A 70 6.07 1.96 15.01
N ARG A 71 6.41 2.24 16.26
CA ARG A 71 5.94 1.44 17.41
C ARG A 71 4.42 1.39 17.48
N TRP A 72 3.74 2.51 17.23
CA TRP A 72 2.28 2.56 17.27
C TRP A 72 1.65 1.94 16.03
N GLU A 73 2.26 2.09 14.86
CA GLU A 73 1.83 1.41 13.63
C GLU A 73 1.91 -0.11 13.79
N VAL A 74 3.02 -0.64 14.29
CA VAL A 74 3.19 -2.07 14.59
C VAL A 74 2.11 -2.57 15.57
N ARG A 75 1.80 -1.83 16.63
CA ARG A 75 0.73 -2.19 17.56
C ARG A 75 -0.64 -2.22 16.91
N PHE A 76 -0.93 -1.19 16.12
CA PHE A 76 -2.16 -1.08 15.37
C PHE A 76 -2.31 -2.24 14.38
N VAL A 77 -1.30 -2.49 13.55
CA VAL A 77 -1.28 -3.55 12.55
C VAL A 77 -1.52 -4.92 13.20
N ARG A 78 -0.77 -5.24 14.24
CA ARG A 78 -0.94 -6.51 14.97
C ARG A 78 -2.35 -6.70 15.51
N ALA A 79 -2.90 -5.68 16.18
CA ALA A 79 -4.24 -5.76 16.71
C ALA A 79 -5.30 -5.90 15.60
N PHE A 80 -5.18 -5.14 14.53
CA PHE A 80 -6.09 -5.16 13.39
C PHE A 80 -6.08 -6.52 12.68
N VAL A 81 -4.90 -7.04 12.34
CA VAL A 81 -4.74 -8.34 11.67
C VAL A 81 -5.26 -9.48 12.55
N ARG A 82 -4.93 -9.50 13.83
CA ARG A 82 -5.41 -10.51 14.80
C ARG A 82 -6.92 -10.61 14.83
N GLU A 83 -7.61 -9.48 14.80
CA GLU A 83 -9.08 -9.43 14.83
C GLU A 83 -9.73 -9.94 13.54
N LEU A 84 -9.05 -9.80 12.40
CA LEU A 84 -9.63 -10.03 11.09
C LEU A 84 -9.04 -11.23 10.34
N ARG A 85 -8.00 -11.88 10.86
CA ARG A 85 -7.31 -12.99 10.20
C ARG A 85 -8.20 -14.20 9.88
N ASN A 86 -9.33 -14.34 10.54
CA ASN A 86 -10.26 -15.45 10.30
C ASN A 86 -11.35 -15.12 9.28
N GLU A 87 -11.35 -13.92 8.71
CA GLU A 87 -12.35 -13.49 7.72
C GLU A 87 -12.06 -14.12 6.35
N PRO A 88 -12.95 -14.99 5.80
CA PRO A 88 -12.65 -15.77 4.59
C PRO A 88 -12.59 -14.93 3.31
N ALA A 89 -13.22 -13.75 3.32
CA ALA A 89 -13.17 -12.84 2.18
C ALA A 89 -11.80 -12.19 2.00
N ILE A 90 -11.00 -12.06 3.07
CA ILE A 90 -9.66 -11.50 3.00
C ILE A 90 -8.71 -12.53 2.42
N VAL A 91 -8.09 -12.23 1.28
CA VAL A 91 -7.14 -13.12 0.58
C VAL A 91 -5.69 -12.66 0.67
N ALA A 92 -5.46 -11.39 0.93
CA ALA A 92 -4.13 -10.82 1.12
C ALA A 92 -4.19 -9.62 2.07
N TRP A 93 -3.08 -9.35 2.72
CA TRP A 93 -2.82 -8.10 3.42
C TRP A 93 -1.95 -7.22 2.53
N ASP A 94 -2.14 -5.91 2.60
CA ASP A 94 -1.34 -4.95 1.92
C ASP A 94 -0.78 -3.95 2.95
N LEU A 95 0.48 -3.54 2.80
CA LEU A 95 1.11 -2.61 3.74
C LEU A 95 0.30 -1.31 3.86
N GLY A 96 -0.27 -0.85 2.74
CA GLY A 96 -1.14 0.33 2.72
C GLY A 96 -1.25 0.94 1.33
N ASN A 97 -1.58 2.23 1.24
CA ASN A 97 -1.70 2.93 -0.04
C ASN A 97 -0.53 3.87 -0.29
N GLU A 98 0.26 3.58 -1.32
CA GLU A 98 1.40 4.40 -1.75
C GLU A 98 2.30 4.82 -0.58
N CYS A 99 2.66 3.84 0.25
CA CYS A 99 3.33 4.09 1.53
C CYS A 99 4.64 4.85 1.38
N ASN A 100 5.34 4.67 0.28
CA ASN A 100 6.56 5.42 -0.04
C ASN A 100 6.33 6.92 -0.30
N CYS A 101 5.08 7.36 -0.45
CA CYS A 101 4.70 8.78 -0.59
C CYS A 101 4.34 9.45 0.77
N MET A 102 4.26 8.69 1.87
CA MET A 102 3.81 9.21 3.16
C MET A 102 4.75 10.21 3.80
N ALA A 103 6.06 10.09 3.59
CA ALA A 103 7.05 11.00 4.16
C ALA A 103 8.37 10.95 3.37
N VAL A 104 9.22 11.94 3.61
CA VAL A 104 10.64 11.89 3.18
C VAL A 104 11.34 10.80 3.99
N LYS A 105 12.13 9.98 3.33
CA LYS A 105 12.83 8.84 3.92
C LYS A 105 14.13 8.58 3.16
N THR A 106 15.04 7.88 3.81
CA THR A 106 16.13 7.17 3.14
C THR A 106 15.62 5.80 2.65
N SER A 107 16.36 5.17 1.73
CA SER A 107 16.07 3.81 1.29
C SER A 107 16.12 2.82 2.47
N HIS A 108 17.09 2.97 3.37
CA HIS A 108 17.17 2.15 4.59
C HIS A 108 15.97 2.33 5.54
N GLU A 109 15.48 3.56 5.72
CA GLU A 109 14.29 3.81 6.52
C GLU A 109 13.04 3.17 5.88
N MET A 110 12.93 3.21 4.55
CA MET A 110 11.85 2.57 3.82
C MET A 110 11.88 1.04 4.00
N TRP A 111 13.05 0.42 3.84
CA TRP A 111 13.23 -1.00 4.09
C TRP A 111 12.87 -1.37 5.54
N ASN A 112 13.40 -0.63 6.52
CA ASN A 112 13.14 -0.86 7.94
C ASN A 112 11.64 -0.78 8.25
N TRP A 113 10.94 0.22 7.70
CA TRP A 113 9.51 0.38 7.88
C TRP A 113 8.74 -0.79 7.26
N SER A 114 9.01 -1.13 6.00
CA SER A 114 8.34 -2.23 5.30
C SER A 114 8.55 -3.55 6.03
N ASN A 115 9.78 -3.83 6.48
CA ASN A 115 10.10 -5.03 7.25
C ASN A 115 9.39 -5.05 8.62
N ALA A 116 9.28 -3.92 9.31
CA ALA A 116 8.58 -3.85 10.59
C ALA A 116 7.08 -4.11 10.43
N ILE A 117 6.44 -3.54 9.41
CA ILE A 117 5.00 -3.70 9.18
C ILE A 117 4.69 -5.11 8.65
N SER A 118 5.43 -5.63 7.67
CA SER A 118 5.23 -7.00 7.16
C SER A 118 5.47 -8.05 8.26
N SER A 119 6.50 -7.88 9.08
CA SER A 119 6.75 -8.75 10.24
C SER A 119 5.60 -8.70 11.25
N ALA A 120 5.04 -7.53 11.50
CA ALA A 120 3.88 -7.37 12.38
C ALA A 120 2.64 -8.11 11.85
N ILE A 121 2.42 -8.10 10.53
CA ILE A 121 1.36 -8.87 9.88
C ILE A 121 1.63 -10.37 10.03
N ARG A 122 2.82 -10.85 9.65
CA ARG A 122 3.20 -12.27 9.68
C ARG A 122 3.11 -12.89 11.08
N LEU A 123 3.39 -12.13 12.13
CA LEU A 123 3.25 -12.58 13.52
C LEU A 123 1.80 -12.92 13.90
N GLU A 124 0.82 -12.30 13.28
CA GLU A 124 -0.60 -12.51 13.57
C GLU A 124 -1.30 -13.40 12.53
N ASP A 125 -0.84 -13.32 11.27
CA ASP A 125 -1.34 -14.12 10.16
C ASP A 125 -0.20 -14.45 9.17
N SER A 126 0.29 -15.68 9.23
CA SER A 126 1.33 -16.22 8.32
C SER A 126 0.74 -16.95 7.12
N SER A 127 -0.59 -17.01 6.97
CA SER A 127 -1.25 -17.81 5.95
C SER A 127 -1.55 -17.04 4.65
N ARG A 128 -1.63 -15.70 4.73
CA ARG A 128 -1.95 -14.85 3.59
C ARG A 128 -0.72 -14.12 3.08
N PRO A 129 -0.62 -13.92 1.76
CA PRO A 129 0.44 -13.10 1.18
C PRO A 129 0.30 -11.63 1.60
N ILE A 130 1.43 -10.95 1.59
CA ILE A 130 1.56 -9.52 1.88
C ILE A 130 1.93 -8.79 0.59
N VAL A 131 1.13 -7.79 0.23
CA VAL A 131 1.33 -6.88 -0.90
C VAL A 131 2.13 -5.66 -0.47
N SER A 132 2.94 -5.10 -1.37
CA SER A 132 3.87 -4.02 -1.03
C SER A 132 3.22 -2.64 -0.81
N GLY A 133 2.08 -2.35 -1.42
CA GLY A 133 1.36 -1.07 -1.25
C GLY A 133 2.16 0.17 -1.65
N MET A 134 3.01 0.07 -2.67
CA MET A 134 3.95 1.12 -3.07
C MET A 134 3.64 1.70 -4.43
N HIS A 135 3.93 2.99 -4.59
CA HIS A 135 3.85 3.68 -5.89
C HIS A 135 5.25 3.79 -6.52
N GLY A 136 5.42 3.24 -7.71
CA GLY A 136 6.60 3.49 -8.55
C GLY A 136 7.93 3.12 -7.90
N LEU A 137 8.20 1.83 -7.71
CA LEU A 137 9.46 1.33 -7.16
C LEU A 137 10.65 1.64 -8.07
N LYS A 138 11.82 1.85 -7.48
CA LYS A 138 13.05 2.15 -8.18
C LYS A 138 13.95 0.92 -8.31
N LEU A 139 14.64 0.83 -9.45
CA LEU A 139 15.66 -0.21 -9.69
C LEU A 139 16.99 0.15 -9.06
N GLU A 140 17.30 1.46 -9.02
CA GLU A 140 18.54 2.01 -8.46
C GLU A 140 18.21 3.06 -7.41
N ASP A 141 19.05 3.13 -6.38
CA ASP A 141 18.89 4.10 -5.29
C ASP A 141 19.50 5.44 -5.66
N GLU A 142 18.70 6.28 -6.28
CA GLU A 142 19.08 7.65 -6.59
C GLU A 142 19.03 8.50 -5.31
N HIS A 143 20.17 9.03 -4.87
CA HIS A 143 20.27 9.95 -3.73
C HIS A 143 19.90 9.37 -2.36
N ASN A 144 19.96 8.05 -2.18
CA ASN A 144 19.66 7.36 -0.92
C ASN A 144 18.26 7.70 -0.36
N CYS A 145 17.27 7.85 -1.22
CA CYS A 145 15.90 8.20 -0.81
C CYS A 145 14.80 7.41 -1.55
N SER A 146 15.18 6.35 -2.26
CA SER A 146 14.26 5.58 -3.09
C SER A 146 13.53 4.48 -2.29
N ALA A 147 12.32 4.15 -2.71
CA ALA A 147 11.71 2.87 -2.39
C ALA A 147 12.21 1.86 -3.44
N MET A 148 13.10 0.96 -3.01
CA MET A 148 13.77 0.03 -3.90
C MET A 148 12.91 -1.18 -4.19
N LEU A 149 12.88 -1.62 -5.44
CA LEU A 149 12.14 -2.81 -5.86
C LEU A 149 12.66 -4.07 -5.14
N ALA A 150 13.98 -4.24 -5.08
CA ALA A 150 14.62 -5.37 -4.41
C ALA A 150 14.26 -5.43 -2.91
N ASP A 151 14.25 -4.28 -2.23
CA ASP A 151 13.90 -4.17 -0.81
C ASP A 151 12.44 -4.56 -0.55
N GLN A 152 11.54 -4.16 -1.45
CA GLN A 152 10.13 -4.51 -1.31
C GLN A 152 9.89 -6.00 -1.62
N ALA A 153 10.58 -6.56 -2.59
CA ALA A 153 10.53 -8.00 -2.90
C ALA A 153 11.10 -8.86 -1.75
N GLU A 154 12.07 -8.35 -0.99
CA GLU A 154 12.60 -9.02 0.21
C GLU A 154 11.60 -9.01 1.37
N THR A 155 10.86 -7.93 1.54
CA THR A 155 10.03 -7.70 2.73
C THR A 155 8.56 -8.12 2.54
N THR A 156 8.10 -8.30 1.31
CA THR A 156 6.71 -8.67 0.96
C THR A 156 6.66 -9.88 0.03
N ASP A 157 5.49 -10.45 -0.19
CA ASP A 157 5.31 -11.66 -1.01
C ASP A 157 4.86 -11.34 -2.44
N VAL A 158 4.24 -10.17 -2.63
CA VAL A 158 3.68 -9.71 -3.90
C VAL A 158 3.96 -8.23 -4.06
N LEU A 159 4.47 -7.85 -5.21
CA LEU A 159 4.65 -6.44 -5.56
C LEU A 159 3.38 -5.88 -6.22
N CYS A 160 3.10 -4.62 -5.99
CA CYS A 160 2.06 -3.91 -6.73
C CYS A 160 2.63 -2.79 -7.58
N THR A 161 1.92 -2.45 -8.64
CA THR A 161 2.23 -1.31 -9.50
C THR A 161 1.05 -0.35 -9.55
N HIS A 162 1.34 0.96 -9.58
CA HIS A 162 0.37 2.04 -9.80
C HIS A 162 0.76 2.82 -11.05
N PRO A 163 0.53 2.28 -12.25
CA PRO A 163 0.98 2.88 -13.50
C PRO A 163 0.16 4.12 -13.89
N TYR A 164 0.50 5.23 -13.30
CA TYR A 164 0.03 6.55 -13.70
C TYR A 164 1.08 7.22 -14.58
N GLN A 165 0.83 7.34 -15.86
CA GLN A 165 1.80 7.78 -16.87
C GLN A 165 2.54 9.07 -16.53
N ARG A 166 1.93 9.99 -15.84
CA ARG A 166 2.54 11.27 -15.46
C ARG A 166 3.36 11.19 -14.18
N PHE A 167 3.10 10.22 -13.31
CA PHE A 167 3.69 10.14 -11.98
C PHE A 167 4.62 8.95 -11.81
N THR A 168 4.51 7.96 -12.68
CA THR A 168 5.40 6.81 -12.61
C THR A 168 6.75 7.17 -13.23
N ALA A 169 7.82 6.90 -12.53
CA ALA A 169 9.17 7.35 -12.88
C ALA A 169 9.62 7.00 -14.29
N HIS A 170 9.20 5.84 -14.79
CA HIS A 170 9.59 5.35 -16.13
C HIS A 170 8.81 6.00 -17.27
N CYS A 171 7.79 6.80 -16.98
CA CYS A 171 6.90 7.44 -17.94
C CYS A 171 7.06 8.95 -18.08
N LEU A 172 7.89 9.57 -17.27
CA LEU A 172 8.09 11.02 -17.27
C LEU A 172 8.64 11.59 -18.58
N ILE A 173 9.25 10.74 -19.43
CA ILE A 173 9.92 11.17 -20.68
C ILE A 173 8.90 11.38 -21.79
N ASP A 174 7.78 10.64 -21.82
CA ASP A 174 6.77 10.75 -22.88
C ASP A 174 5.36 10.38 -22.35
N PRO A 175 4.77 11.24 -21.51
CA PRO A 175 3.56 10.91 -20.78
C PRO A 175 2.28 10.87 -21.63
N VAL A 176 2.35 11.29 -22.89
CA VAL A 176 1.18 11.40 -23.78
C VAL A 176 1.22 10.47 -25.00
N ASN A 177 2.23 9.60 -25.08
CA ASN A 177 2.31 8.65 -26.19
C ASN A 177 1.33 7.49 -25.98
N THR A 178 0.31 7.42 -26.81
CA THR A 178 -0.77 6.42 -26.72
C THR A 178 -0.27 4.98 -26.79
N LEU A 179 0.75 4.70 -27.62
CA LEU A 179 1.29 3.35 -27.74
C LEU A 179 2.02 2.91 -26.46
N ARG A 180 2.82 3.80 -25.88
CA ARG A 180 3.48 3.50 -24.60
C ARG A 180 2.47 3.30 -23.48
N ASN A 181 1.42 4.09 -23.46
CA ASN A 181 0.35 3.96 -22.49
C ASN A 181 -0.33 2.60 -22.54
N ALA A 182 -0.56 2.07 -23.75
CA ALA A 182 -1.17 0.76 -23.92
C ALA A 182 -0.34 -0.37 -23.27
N PHE A 183 0.98 -0.27 -23.32
CA PHE A 183 1.87 -1.31 -22.81
C PHE A 183 2.43 -1.03 -21.40
N HIS A 184 2.28 0.18 -20.91
CA HIS A 184 2.97 0.62 -19.69
C HIS A 184 2.65 -0.27 -18.49
N ALA A 185 1.38 -0.51 -18.21
CA ALA A 185 0.97 -1.30 -17.06
C ALA A 185 1.53 -2.73 -17.10
N ALA A 186 1.42 -3.37 -18.27
CA ALA A 186 1.93 -4.72 -18.47
C ALA A 186 3.47 -4.79 -18.39
N VAL A 187 4.16 -3.82 -18.97
CA VAL A 187 5.64 -3.77 -18.97
C VAL A 187 6.17 -3.51 -17.55
N GLU A 188 5.60 -2.55 -16.84
CA GLU A 188 6.02 -2.24 -15.47
C GLU A 188 5.79 -3.43 -14.53
N THR A 189 4.62 -4.05 -14.60
CA THR A 189 4.30 -5.24 -13.80
C THR A 189 5.27 -6.38 -14.11
N ARG A 190 5.52 -6.66 -15.39
CA ARG A 190 6.47 -7.70 -15.79
C ARG A 190 7.90 -7.39 -15.37
N LEU A 191 8.31 -6.14 -15.43
CA LEU A 191 9.62 -5.69 -14.92
C LEU A 191 9.74 -5.98 -13.41
N TYR A 192 8.69 -5.71 -12.64
CA TYR A 192 8.69 -5.98 -11.20
C TYR A 192 8.81 -7.48 -10.89
N GLU A 193 8.08 -8.32 -11.64
CA GLU A 193 8.21 -9.78 -11.51
C GLU A 193 9.62 -10.27 -11.83
N GLU A 194 10.18 -9.85 -12.96
CA GLU A 194 11.49 -10.33 -13.42
C GLU A 194 12.64 -9.87 -12.52
N VAL A 195 12.60 -8.64 -12.06
CA VAL A 195 13.67 -8.09 -11.21
C VAL A 195 13.47 -8.46 -9.74
N GLY A 196 12.23 -8.44 -9.26
CA GLY A 196 11.92 -8.76 -7.87
C GLY A 196 11.91 -10.26 -7.57
N GLY A 197 11.68 -11.11 -8.58
CA GLY A 197 11.59 -12.55 -8.41
C GLY A 197 10.36 -13.02 -7.62
N VAL A 198 9.38 -12.15 -7.43
CA VAL A 198 8.10 -12.43 -6.78
C VAL A 198 6.95 -11.98 -7.68
N PRO A 199 5.73 -12.53 -7.53
CA PRO A 199 4.57 -12.10 -8.31
C PRO A 199 4.32 -10.59 -8.20
N ALA A 200 3.81 -9.98 -9.27
CA ALA A 200 3.37 -8.60 -9.27
C ALA A 200 2.01 -8.44 -9.96
N PHE A 201 1.26 -7.39 -9.61
CA PHE A 201 0.00 -7.06 -10.27
C PHE A 201 -0.24 -5.55 -10.29
N VAL A 202 -1.11 -5.11 -11.18
CA VAL A 202 -1.60 -3.74 -11.21
C VAL A 202 -2.66 -3.58 -10.12
N GLU A 203 -2.35 -2.86 -9.06
CA GLU A 203 -3.27 -2.61 -7.96
C GLU A 203 -4.13 -1.38 -8.21
N GLU A 204 -3.54 -0.36 -8.81
CA GLU A 204 -4.20 0.89 -9.14
C GLU A 204 -3.70 1.39 -10.51
N ALA A 205 -4.60 1.87 -11.33
CA ALA A 205 -4.24 2.44 -12.63
C ALA A 205 -5.15 3.60 -12.98
N GLY A 206 -4.65 4.55 -13.77
CA GLY A 206 -5.48 5.62 -14.26
C GLY A 206 -4.77 6.60 -15.18
N SER A 207 -5.59 7.33 -15.91
CA SER A 207 -5.15 8.46 -16.74
C SER A 207 -5.81 9.73 -16.23
N LEU A 208 -5.02 10.79 -16.08
CA LEU A 208 -5.49 12.04 -15.49
C LEU A 208 -6.08 12.96 -16.56
N GLY A 209 -7.40 13.03 -16.61
CA GLY A 209 -8.08 14.11 -17.37
C GLY A 209 -7.90 15.47 -16.67
N PRO A 210 -7.89 16.58 -17.40
CA PRO A 210 -8.00 16.74 -18.86
C PRO A 210 -6.65 16.66 -19.61
N ALA A 211 -5.58 16.20 -18.96
CA ALA A 211 -4.23 16.14 -19.56
C ALA A 211 -4.09 15.02 -20.61
N TYR A 212 -5.03 14.07 -20.66
CA TYR A 212 -5.03 12.95 -21.57
C TYR A 212 -6.31 12.91 -22.40
N SER A 213 -6.17 12.49 -23.67
CA SER A 213 -7.33 12.26 -24.53
C SER A 213 -8.11 11.01 -24.12
N SER A 214 -9.36 10.91 -24.56
CA SER A 214 -10.17 9.71 -24.39
C SER A 214 -9.55 8.47 -25.01
N GLU A 215 -8.84 8.61 -26.12
CA GLU A 215 -8.12 7.52 -26.80
C GLU A 215 -6.95 7.02 -25.93
N THR A 216 -6.23 7.93 -25.27
CA THR A 216 -5.14 7.57 -24.35
C THR A 216 -5.66 6.78 -23.14
N VAL A 217 -6.81 7.19 -22.60
CA VAL A 217 -7.48 6.46 -21.50
C VAL A 217 -7.90 5.05 -21.96
N ALA A 218 -8.55 4.95 -23.13
CA ALA A 218 -8.97 3.67 -23.69
C ALA A 218 -7.76 2.75 -23.95
N ALA A 219 -6.68 3.27 -24.53
CA ALA A 219 -5.45 2.51 -24.76
C ALA A 219 -4.84 1.97 -23.48
N HIS A 220 -4.85 2.74 -22.40
CA HIS A 220 -4.32 2.33 -21.10
C HIS A 220 -5.07 1.13 -20.50
N TYR A 221 -6.39 1.06 -20.69
CA TYR A 221 -7.21 -0.05 -20.18
C TYR A 221 -7.31 -1.25 -21.12
N LEU A 222 -6.86 -1.13 -22.35
CA LEU A 222 -6.90 -2.22 -23.35
C LEU A 222 -5.54 -2.93 -23.51
N GLY A 223 -4.45 -2.32 -23.04
CA GLY A 223 -3.10 -2.90 -23.04
C GLY A 223 -2.88 -3.82 -21.88
#